data_cb8fc75ec9d26368e4caa9d393cf91c6
#
_entry.id   cb8fc75ec9d26368e4caa9d393cf91c6
#
_cell.length_a   1.000
_cell.length_b   1.000
_cell.length_c   1.000
_cell.angle_alpha   90.00
_cell.angle_beta   90.00
_cell.angle_gamma   90.00
#
_symmetry.space_group_name_H-M   'P 1'
#
loop_
_entity.id
_entity.type
_entity.pdbx_description
1 polymer ?
#
loop_
_entity_poly.entity_id
_entity_poly.type
_entity_poly.pdbx_seq_one_letter_code
_entity_poly.pdbx_strand_id
1 'polypeptide(L)'
;WGIDKFNLANANVTVDGDKVTVKCGRVDVETSEYTVEKKDGKVTVTAKKDSKNYTGSKTVDAATQDQKPAAPMISSVKVVGNKATAILSGDSEGAAGYDYVISTDRDCITNKDYDSINKNQVQTSTTFKYVQQGTYYAYCHAWKRDENGKKVFSDWSNAYPFVVSAITPDAPVITNVKVSGSTIKVT
;
A
#
# COMPACT_ATOMS: atom_id res chain seq x y z
N TRP A 1 -43.88 -12.30 33.56
CA TRP A 1 -43.75 -11.83 32.19
C TRP A 1 -42.26 -12.01 31.81
N GLY A 2 -41.95 -13.11 31.08
CA GLY A 2 -40.63 -13.33 30.50
C GLY A 2 -40.51 -12.45 29.25
N ILE A 3 -39.49 -11.62 29.15
CA ILE A 3 -39.12 -10.96 27.92
C ILE A 3 -38.43 -12.00 27.06
N ASP A 4 -38.92 -12.25 25.84
CA ASP A 4 -38.27 -13.18 24.90
C ASP A 4 -36.88 -12.66 24.57
N LYS A 5 -35.88 -13.51 24.77
CA LYS A 5 -34.48 -13.17 24.42
C LYS A 5 -34.32 -13.10 22.91
N PHE A 6 -33.58 -12.12 22.42
CA PHE A 6 -33.27 -12.06 20.99
C PHE A 6 -32.31 -13.19 20.60
N ASN A 7 -32.64 -13.92 19.52
CA ASN A 7 -31.81 -15.01 19.04
C ASN A 7 -30.72 -14.46 18.12
N LEU A 8 -29.45 -14.67 18.51
CA LEU A 8 -28.29 -14.22 17.73
C LEU A 8 -28.21 -14.85 16.34
N ALA A 9 -28.91 -15.94 16.05
CA ALA A 9 -29.05 -16.46 14.69
C ALA A 9 -29.57 -15.40 13.69
N ASN A 10 -30.36 -14.43 14.19
CA ASN A 10 -30.94 -13.33 13.41
C ASN A 10 -30.12 -12.03 13.51
N ALA A 11 -28.98 -12.04 14.24
CA ALA A 11 -28.13 -10.88 14.35
C ALA A 11 -27.35 -10.60 13.05
N ASN A 12 -26.96 -9.35 12.83
CA ASN A 12 -25.96 -9.02 11.85
C ASN A 12 -24.57 -9.08 12.51
N VAL A 13 -23.71 -9.95 12.01
CA VAL A 13 -22.34 -10.13 12.50
C VAL A 13 -21.38 -9.65 11.43
N THR A 14 -20.57 -8.66 11.78
CA THR A 14 -19.48 -8.16 10.91
C THR A 14 -18.15 -8.49 11.55
N VAL A 15 -17.21 -8.94 10.75
CA VAL A 15 -15.85 -9.27 11.15
C VAL A 15 -14.90 -8.34 10.40
N ASP A 16 -14.07 -7.61 11.13
CA ASP A 16 -13.05 -6.70 10.59
C ASP A 16 -11.73 -7.00 11.29
N GLY A 17 -10.91 -7.83 10.66
CA GLY A 17 -9.72 -8.40 11.28
C GLY A 17 -10.05 -9.14 12.57
N ASP A 18 -9.48 -8.67 13.67
CA ASP A 18 -9.77 -9.24 15.00
C ASP A 18 -11.04 -8.71 15.65
N LYS A 19 -11.60 -7.62 15.13
CA LYS A 19 -12.79 -6.98 15.67
C LYS A 19 -14.05 -7.67 15.14
N VAL A 20 -14.86 -8.20 16.04
CA VAL A 20 -16.20 -8.74 15.74
C VAL A 20 -17.25 -7.81 16.31
N THR A 21 -18.17 -7.35 15.47
CA THR A 21 -19.29 -6.52 15.86
C THR A 21 -20.60 -7.27 15.61
N VAL A 22 -21.48 -7.29 16.62
CA VAL A 22 -22.77 -7.96 16.57
C VAL A 22 -23.87 -6.93 16.73
N LYS A 23 -24.83 -6.90 15.79
CA LYS A 23 -25.99 -5.98 15.83
C LYS A 23 -27.31 -6.73 15.78
N CYS A 24 -28.22 -6.39 16.65
CA CYS A 24 -29.61 -6.83 16.62
C CYS A 24 -30.48 -5.66 16.13
N GLY A 25 -30.81 -5.68 14.84
CA GLY A 25 -31.41 -4.52 14.18
C GLY A 25 -30.44 -3.33 14.14
N ARG A 26 -30.80 -2.24 14.84
CA ARG A 26 -29.96 -1.02 14.93
C ARG A 26 -29.14 -0.94 16.23
N VAL A 27 -29.24 -1.93 17.11
CA VAL A 27 -28.61 -1.92 18.42
C VAL A 27 -27.36 -2.78 18.39
N ASP A 28 -26.23 -2.23 18.85
CA ASP A 28 -25.00 -2.98 19.08
C ASP A 28 -25.16 -3.90 20.29
N VAL A 29 -24.73 -5.15 20.17
CA VAL A 29 -24.69 -6.11 21.28
C VAL A 29 -23.36 -5.93 21.99
N GLU A 30 -23.44 -5.69 23.31
CA GLU A 30 -22.25 -5.57 24.16
C GLU A 30 -21.42 -6.84 24.15
N THR A 31 -20.10 -6.72 24.10
CA THR A 31 -19.16 -7.87 24.09
C THR A 31 -19.24 -8.71 25.36
N SER A 32 -19.79 -8.16 26.43
CA SER A 32 -20.10 -8.87 27.66
C SER A 32 -21.19 -9.93 27.52
N GLU A 33 -22.05 -9.85 26.50
CA GLU A 33 -23.24 -10.67 26.29
C GLU A 33 -22.99 -11.92 25.44
N TYR A 34 -21.84 -12.01 24.74
CA TYR A 34 -21.53 -13.12 23.86
C TYR A 34 -20.06 -13.56 23.95
N THR A 35 -19.78 -14.74 23.41
CA THR A 35 -18.43 -15.26 23.16
C THR A 35 -18.18 -15.34 21.67
N VAL A 36 -16.90 -15.24 21.27
CA VAL A 36 -16.47 -15.37 19.88
C VAL A 36 -15.49 -16.54 19.78
N GLU A 37 -15.75 -17.46 18.87
CA GLU A 37 -14.83 -18.53 18.48
C GLU A 37 -14.45 -18.35 17.01
N LYS A 38 -13.15 -18.39 16.71
CA LYS A 38 -12.61 -18.34 15.35
C LYS A 38 -12.00 -19.71 15.03
N LYS A 39 -12.54 -20.39 14.03
CA LYS A 39 -12.07 -21.73 13.62
C LYS A 39 -12.35 -21.95 12.12
N ASP A 40 -11.36 -22.49 11.42
CA ASP A 40 -11.48 -22.92 10.02
C ASP A 40 -12.05 -21.83 9.08
N GLY A 41 -11.57 -20.58 9.22
CA GLY A 41 -12.06 -19.45 8.43
C GLY A 41 -13.48 -19.01 8.75
N LYS A 42 -14.05 -19.46 9.87
CA LYS A 42 -15.39 -19.09 10.35
C LYS A 42 -15.30 -18.40 11.72
N VAL A 43 -16.21 -17.48 11.94
CA VAL A 43 -16.42 -16.82 13.23
C VAL A 43 -17.80 -17.23 13.76
N THR A 44 -17.82 -17.87 14.90
CA THR A 44 -19.06 -18.21 15.60
C THR A 44 -19.23 -17.30 16.81
N VAL A 45 -20.33 -16.56 16.82
CA VAL A 45 -20.75 -15.75 17.95
C VAL A 45 -21.84 -16.51 18.71
N THR A 46 -21.68 -16.71 20.01
CA THR A 46 -22.62 -17.44 20.86
C THR A 46 -23.02 -16.59 22.06
N ALA A 47 -24.31 -16.43 22.29
CA ALA A 47 -24.81 -15.75 23.49
C ALA A 47 -24.35 -16.49 24.76
N LYS A 48 -23.87 -15.73 25.76
CA LYS A 48 -23.49 -16.32 27.04
C LYS A 48 -24.70 -16.91 27.75
N LYS A 49 -24.49 -17.98 28.53
CA LYS A 49 -25.55 -18.67 29.26
C LYS A 49 -26.29 -17.78 30.25
N ASP A 50 -25.59 -16.80 30.83
CA ASP A 50 -26.08 -15.84 31.79
C ASP A 50 -26.62 -14.54 31.13
N SER A 51 -26.53 -14.42 29.81
CA SER A 51 -27.14 -13.30 29.11
C SER A 51 -28.63 -13.20 29.38
N LYS A 52 -29.11 -12.04 29.78
CA LYS A 52 -30.53 -11.78 30.04
C LYS A 52 -31.31 -11.46 28.78
N ASN A 53 -30.64 -10.94 27.76
CA ASN A 53 -31.27 -10.34 26.58
C ASN A 53 -31.11 -11.18 25.33
N TYR A 54 -30.12 -12.10 25.29
CA TYR A 54 -29.72 -12.83 24.06
C TYR A 54 -29.68 -14.32 24.28
N THR A 55 -29.87 -15.08 23.19
CA THR A 55 -29.77 -16.54 23.13
C THR A 55 -29.27 -17.01 21.75
N GLY A 56 -28.88 -18.26 21.63
CA GLY A 56 -28.48 -18.87 20.36
C GLY A 56 -27.09 -18.44 19.89
N SER A 57 -26.78 -18.80 18.67
CA SER A 57 -25.49 -18.53 18.03
C SER A 57 -25.63 -18.23 16.56
N LYS A 58 -24.64 -17.57 15.99
CA LYS A 58 -24.50 -17.34 14.54
C LYS A 58 -23.07 -17.58 14.13
N THR A 59 -22.91 -18.36 13.07
CA THR A 59 -21.64 -18.56 12.39
C THR A 59 -21.68 -17.77 11.09
N VAL A 60 -20.66 -16.97 10.86
CA VAL A 60 -20.40 -16.27 9.60
C VAL A 60 -19.03 -16.70 9.10
N ASP A 61 -18.82 -16.67 7.81
CA ASP A 61 -17.46 -16.78 7.32
C ASP A 61 -16.65 -15.64 7.98
N ALA A 62 -15.52 -15.98 8.63
CA ALA A 62 -14.55 -14.97 8.90
C ALA A 62 -14.32 -14.37 7.52
N ALA A 63 -14.86 -13.18 7.27
CA ALA A 63 -14.33 -12.44 6.17
C ALA A 63 -12.84 -12.39 6.46
N THR A 64 -12.07 -13.23 5.77
CA THR A 64 -10.75 -12.84 5.41
C THR A 64 -11.00 -11.58 4.62
N GLN A 65 -11.19 -10.48 5.33
CA GLN A 65 -10.80 -9.23 4.72
C GLN A 65 -9.38 -9.55 4.31
N ASP A 66 -9.19 -9.65 3.02
CA ASP A 66 -7.89 -9.54 2.44
C ASP A 66 -7.34 -8.24 3.01
N GLN A 67 -6.72 -8.37 4.20
CA GLN A 67 -6.21 -7.19 4.89
C GLN A 67 -5.28 -6.57 3.89
N LYS A 68 -5.66 -5.38 3.41
CA LYS A 68 -4.75 -4.64 2.55
C LYS A 68 -3.38 -4.67 3.23
N PRO A 69 -2.29 -4.78 2.48
CA PRO A 69 -0.98 -4.57 3.06
C PRO A 69 -0.93 -3.22 3.78
N ALA A 70 -0.07 -3.10 4.77
CA ALA A 70 0.21 -1.80 5.37
C ALA A 70 0.73 -0.82 4.30
N ALA A 71 0.33 0.45 4.39
CA ALA A 71 0.82 1.47 3.48
C ALA A 71 2.34 1.63 3.65
N PRO A 72 3.13 1.63 2.55
CA PRO A 72 4.56 1.86 2.63
C PRO A 72 4.86 3.32 2.98
N MET A 73 6.10 3.58 3.42
CA MET A 73 6.59 4.94 3.63
C MET A 73 7.87 5.14 2.83
N ILE A 74 7.89 6.15 1.95
CA ILE A 74 9.12 6.54 1.25
C ILE A 74 9.99 7.31 2.22
N SER A 75 11.20 6.80 2.49
CA SER A 75 12.18 7.43 3.38
C SER A 75 13.11 8.38 2.63
N SER A 76 13.41 8.11 1.36
CA SER A 76 14.27 8.94 0.55
C SER A 76 14.10 8.71 -0.94
N VAL A 77 14.49 9.71 -1.75
CA VAL A 77 14.74 9.56 -3.18
C VAL A 77 16.15 10.03 -3.49
N LYS A 78 16.98 9.13 -4.00
CA LYS A 78 18.36 9.42 -4.37
C LYS A 78 18.43 9.73 -5.86
N VAL A 79 18.92 10.92 -6.21
CA VAL A 79 19.06 11.36 -7.60
C VAL A 79 20.54 11.33 -8.01
N VAL A 80 20.84 10.66 -9.12
CA VAL A 80 22.17 10.63 -9.74
C VAL A 80 22.00 10.82 -11.25
N GLY A 81 22.40 11.97 -11.76
CA GLY A 81 22.13 12.36 -13.14
C GLY A 81 20.63 12.37 -13.42
N ASN A 82 20.20 11.62 -14.43
CA ASN A 82 18.79 11.45 -14.79
C ASN A 82 18.14 10.18 -14.21
N LYS A 83 18.70 9.62 -13.13
CA LYS A 83 18.14 8.46 -12.42
C LYS A 83 17.66 8.89 -11.04
N ALA A 84 16.45 8.52 -10.70
CA ALA A 84 15.86 8.73 -9.38
C ALA A 84 15.54 7.38 -8.74
N THR A 85 16.16 7.08 -7.59
CA THR A 85 15.94 5.84 -6.85
C THR A 85 15.09 6.14 -5.62
N ALA A 86 13.84 5.71 -5.63
CA ALA A 86 12.96 5.77 -4.47
C ALA A 86 13.25 4.59 -3.52
N ILE A 87 13.31 4.88 -2.23
CA ILE A 87 13.67 3.92 -1.16
C ILE A 87 12.61 4.01 -0.06
N LEU A 88 12.06 2.87 0.34
CA LEU A 88 11.15 2.75 1.47
C LEU A 88 11.90 2.69 2.79
N SER A 89 11.22 3.02 3.88
CA SER A 89 11.76 2.90 5.24
C SER A 89 11.95 1.44 5.70
N GLY A 90 11.33 0.49 5.02
CA GLY A 90 11.36 -0.94 5.29
C GLY A 90 10.23 -1.65 4.56
N ASP A 91 10.08 -2.93 4.84
CA ASP A 91 8.98 -3.73 4.30
C ASP A 91 7.64 -3.31 4.90
N SER A 92 6.59 -3.33 4.09
CA SER A 92 5.21 -3.15 4.55
C SER A 92 4.63 -4.49 4.98
N GLU A 93 4.00 -4.52 6.14
CA GLU A 93 3.36 -5.73 6.66
C GLU A 93 2.31 -6.26 5.67
N GLY A 94 2.38 -7.55 5.39
CA GLY A 94 1.49 -8.22 4.46
C GLY A 94 1.75 -7.95 2.97
N ALA A 95 2.80 -7.21 2.61
CA ALA A 95 3.13 -6.94 1.22
C ALA A 95 3.79 -8.14 0.54
N ALA A 96 3.37 -8.42 -0.70
CA ALA A 96 4.06 -9.31 -1.62
C ALA A 96 4.90 -8.53 -2.66
N GLY A 97 4.68 -7.23 -2.75
CA GLY A 97 5.44 -6.34 -3.63
C GLY A 97 4.87 -4.94 -3.65
N TYR A 98 5.43 -4.11 -4.52
CA TYR A 98 5.22 -2.66 -4.57
C TYR A 98 5.03 -2.19 -6.00
N ASP A 99 4.21 -1.17 -6.18
CA ASP A 99 4.15 -0.38 -7.41
C ASP A 99 4.52 1.06 -7.05
N TYR A 100 5.52 1.62 -7.75
CA TYR A 100 6.05 2.97 -7.50
C TYR A 100 5.68 3.88 -8.66
N VAL A 101 5.37 5.13 -8.36
CA VAL A 101 5.11 6.17 -9.35
C VAL A 101 5.89 7.44 -9.02
N ILE A 102 6.20 8.21 -10.07
CA ILE A 102 6.68 9.59 -9.95
C ILE A 102 5.85 10.48 -10.86
N SER A 103 5.61 11.71 -10.45
CA SER A 103 4.94 12.71 -11.25
C SER A 103 5.37 14.12 -10.85
N THR A 104 5.32 15.03 -11.81
CA THR A 104 5.41 16.48 -11.56
C THR A 104 4.16 17.04 -10.89
N ASP A 105 3.02 16.34 -11.04
CA ASP A 105 1.78 16.64 -10.35
C ASP A 105 1.73 15.97 -8.96
N ARG A 106 1.58 16.77 -7.91
CA ARG A 106 1.43 16.27 -6.53
C ARG A 106 0.15 15.45 -6.34
N ASP A 107 -0.90 15.75 -7.09
CA ASP A 107 -2.20 15.10 -6.97
C ASP A 107 -2.37 13.91 -7.93
N CYS A 108 -1.28 13.47 -8.56
CA CYS A 108 -1.25 12.40 -9.56
C CYS A 108 -1.91 11.09 -9.11
N ILE A 109 -1.88 10.77 -7.80
CA ILE A 109 -2.53 9.56 -7.27
C ILE A 109 -4.06 9.66 -7.31
N THR A 110 -4.62 10.86 -7.18
CA THR A 110 -6.06 11.13 -7.32
C THR A 110 -6.47 11.11 -8.78
N ASN A 111 -5.69 11.77 -9.63
CA ASN A 111 -5.94 11.90 -11.07
C ASN A 111 -5.57 10.62 -11.84
N LYS A 112 -4.76 9.73 -11.22
CA LYS A 112 -4.19 8.52 -11.84
C LYS A 112 -3.34 8.81 -13.08
N ASP A 113 -2.68 9.97 -13.07
CA ASP A 113 -1.80 10.45 -14.14
C ASP A 113 -0.37 10.53 -13.63
N TYR A 114 0.49 9.66 -14.14
CA TYR A 114 1.85 9.48 -13.69
C TYR A 114 2.84 9.71 -14.83
N ASP A 115 3.90 10.48 -14.59
CA ASP A 115 4.98 10.66 -15.57
C ASP A 115 5.76 9.35 -15.76
N SER A 116 5.89 8.54 -14.69
CA SER A 116 6.51 7.22 -14.78
C SER A 116 6.00 6.28 -13.69
N ILE A 117 5.96 4.98 -14.02
CA ILE A 117 5.51 3.93 -13.12
C ILE A 117 6.38 2.67 -13.23
N ASN A 118 6.83 2.16 -12.08
CA ASN A 118 7.50 0.86 -11.95
C ASN A 118 6.60 -0.09 -11.16
N LYS A 119 5.94 -1.02 -11.87
CA LYS A 119 5.02 -2.00 -11.27
C LYS A 119 5.73 -3.30 -10.89
N ASN A 120 5.11 -4.06 -9.99
CA ASN A 120 5.51 -5.43 -9.62
C ASN A 120 6.93 -5.52 -9.06
N GLN A 121 7.38 -4.49 -8.36
CA GLN A 121 8.68 -4.53 -7.68
C GLN A 121 8.56 -5.37 -6.41
N VAL A 122 9.51 -6.26 -6.16
CA VAL A 122 9.59 -7.04 -4.91
C VAL A 122 10.55 -6.43 -3.90
N GLN A 123 11.32 -5.44 -4.33
CA GLN A 123 12.29 -4.73 -3.50
C GLN A 123 11.69 -3.48 -2.88
N THR A 124 12.18 -3.11 -1.72
CA THR A 124 11.84 -1.85 -1.03
C THR A 124 12.47 -0.61 -1.67
N SER A 125 12.99 -0.75 -2.88
CA SER A 125 13.50 0.35 -3.67
C SER A 125 13.33 0.09 -5.15
N THR A 126 13.24 1.18 -5.94
CA THR A 126 13.22 1.12 -7.40
C THR A 126 13.90 2.33 -8.01
N THR A 127 14.44 2.18 -9.22
CA THR A 127 15.10 3.27 -9.94
C THR A 127 14.33 3.62 -11.21
N PHE A 128 13.88 4.84 -11.29
CA PHE A 128 13.38 5.47 -12.51
C PHE A 128 14.56 5.97 -13.34
N LYS A 129 14.55 5.67 -14.63
CA LYS A 129 15.61 6.07 -15.57
C LYS A 129 15.08 7.14 -16.51
N TYR A 130 15.98 7.98 -17.02
CA TYR A 130 15.66 9.04 -18.01
C TYR A 130 14.64 10.06 -17.50
N VAL A 131 14.65 10.31 -16.19
CA VAL A 131 13.81 11.34 -15.56
C VAL A 131 14.30 12.71 -16.05
N GLN A 132 13.39 13.50 -16.60
CA GLN A 132 13.72 14.85 -17.09
C GLN A 132 14.01 15.79 -15.93
N GLN A 133 14.67 16.93 -16.23
CA GLN A 133 14.86 17.99 -15.25
C GLN A 133 13.50 18.49 -14.75
N GLY A 134 13.37 18.64 -13.43
CA GLY A 134 12.13 19.13 -12.82
C GLY A 134 12.01 18.79 -11.35
N THR A 135 10.92 19.26 -10.76
CA THR A 135 10.50 18.88 -9.40
C THR A 135 9.42 17.81 -9.51
N TYR A 136 9.59 16.74 -8.78
CA TYR A 136 8.73 15.57 -8.80
C TYR A 136 8.26 15.18 -7.41
N TYR A 137 7.20 14.38 -7.36
CA TYR A 137 6.71 13.68 -6.18
C TYR A 137 6.74 12.19 -6.45
N ALA A 138 7.34 11.43 -5.52
CA ALA A 138 7.33 9.98 -5.55
C ALA A 138 6.26 9.43 -4.60
N TYR A 139 5.59 8.36 -5.03
CA TYR A 139 4.62 7.60 -4.25
C TYR A 139 4.82 6.11 -4.47
N CYS A 140 4.35 5.34 -3.52
CA CYS A 140 4.36 3.90 -3.59
C CYS A 140 3.10 3.33 -2.94
N HIS A 141 2.57 2.24 -3.44
CA HIS A 141 1.66 1.39 -2.71
C HIS A 141 2.14 -0.05 -2.71
N ALA A 142 1.87 -0.75 -1.61
CA ALA A 142 2.12 -2.16 -1.50
C ALA A 142 0.95 -2.96 -2.09
N TRP A 143 1.23 -4.18 -2.52
CA TRP A 143 0.19 -5.10 -2.96
C TRP A 143 0.48 -6.53 -2.48
N LYS A 144 -0.59 -7.30 -2.35
CA LYS A 144 -0.57 -8.77 -2.25
C LYS A 144 -1.62 -9.35 -3.20
N ARG A 145 -1.66 -10.66 -3.34
CA ARG A 145 -2.75 -11.34 -4.05
C ARG A 145 -3.70 -11.98 -3.06
N ASP A 146 -5.00 -11.85 -3.34
CA ASP A 146 -6.06 -12.58 -2.64
C ASP A 146 -6.05 -14.07 -3.05
N GLU A 147 -6.94 -14.85 -2.45
CA GLU A 147 -7.13 -16.27 -2.75
C GLU A 147 -7.52 -16.56 -4.22
N ASN A 148 -8.08 -15.57 -4.92
CA ASN A 148 -8.43 -15.63 -6.34
C ASN A 148 -7.30 -15.14 -7.25
N GLY A 149 -6.13 -14.80 -6.68
CA GLY A 149 -4.98 -14.28 -7.41
C GLY A 149 -5.08 -12.81 -7.83
N LYS A 150 -6.14 -12.09 -7.43
CA LYS A 150 -6.34 -10.67 -7.71
C LYS A 150 -5.48 -9.81 -6.77
N LYS A 151 -4.91 -8.72 -7.29
CA LYS A 151 -4.15 -7.77 -6.45
C LYS A 151 -5.07 -6.99 -5.53
N VAL A 152 -4.72 -6.97 -4.26
CA VAL A 152 -5.24 -6.08 -3.22
C VAL A 152 -4.15 -5.08 -2.87
N PHE A 153 -4.47 -3.79 -2.96
CA PHE A 153 -3.50 -2.72 -2.76
C PHE A 153 -3.67 -2.06 -1.40
N SER A 154 -2.56 -1.64 -0.82
CA SER A 154 -2.56 -0.74 0.34
C SER A 154 -3.05 0.66 -0.04
N ASP A 155 -3.20 1.53 0.94
CA ASP A 155 -3.22 2.96 0.70
C ASP A 155 -1.86 3.42 0.16
N TRP A 156 -1.83 4.59 -0.49
CA TRP A 156 -0.60 5.17 -1.00
C TRP A 156 0.30 5.65 0.15
N SER A 157 1.60 5.68 -0.11
CA SER A 157 2.59 6.27 0.79
C SER A 157 2.39 7.78 0.95
N ASN A 158 3.20 8.38 1.84
CA ASN A 158 3.44 9.82 1.82
C ASN A 158 3.95 10.29 0.45
N ALA A 159 3.62 11.52 0.08
CA ALA A 159 4.27 12.23 -1.02
C ALA A 159 5.72 12.53 -0.65
N TYR A 160 6.68 12.11 -1.47
CA TYR A 160 8.09 12.44 -1.26
C TYR A 160 8.59 13.36 -2.38
N PRO A 161 8.82 14.66 -2.11
CA PRO A 161 9.30 15.59 -3.13
C PRO A 161 10.80 15.36 -3.40
N PHE A 162 11.20 15.48 -4.67
CA PHE A 162 12.61 15.47 -5.08
C PHE A 162 12.82 16.30 -6.33
N VAL A 163 14.08 16.68 -6.59
CA VAL A 163 14.46 17.49 -7.72
C VAL A 163 15.48 16.75 -8.58
N VAL A 164 15.27 16.75 -9.88
CA VAL A 164 16.24 16.33 -10.88
C VAL A 164 16.83 17.58 -11.50
N SER A 165 18.11 17.83 -11.26
CA SER A 165 18.83 18.97 -11.82
C SER A 165 19.23 18.74 -13.28
N ALA A 166 19.50 19.82 -14.01
CA ALA A 166 20.09 19.72 -15.34
C ALA A 166 21.43 18.99 -15.27
N ILE A 167 21.63 18.05 -16.20
CA ILE A 167 22.95 17.45 -16.41
C ILE A 167 23.73 18.41 -17.29
N THR A 168 24.69 19.12 -16.69
CA THR A 168 25.66 19.91 -17.46
C THR A 168 26.76 18.95 -17.93
N PRO A 169 26.95 18.76 -19.23
CA PRO A 169 28.10 18.01 -19.73
C PRO A 169 29.40 18.66 -19.26
N ASP A 170 30.38 17.85 -18.93
CA ASP A 170 31.72 18.38 -18.67
C ASP A 170 32.23 19.11 -19.90
N ALA A 171 32.96 20.21 -19.67
CA ALA A 171 33.59 20.94 -20.75
C ALA A 171 34.56 19.99 -21.48
N PRO A 172 34.53 19.95 -22.82
CA PRO A 172 35.47 19.13 -23.58
C PRO A 172 36.91 19.58 -23.29
N VAL A 173 37.76 18.59 -23.04
CA VAL A 173 39.20 18.82 -22.80
C VAL A 173 39.95 18.42 -24.04
N ILE A 174 40.70 19.36 -24.63
CA ILE A 174 41.64 19.07 -25.71
C ILE A 174 42.85 18.40 -25.10
N THR A 175 43.02 17.09 -25.35
CA THR A 175 44.09 16.27 -24.81
C THR A 175 45.35 16.27 -25.65
N ASN A 176 45.21 16.56 -26.95
CA ASN A 176 46.38 16.60 -27.85
C ASN A 176 46.11 17.48 -29.10
N VAL A 177 47.10 18.17 -29.54
CA VAL A 177 47.14 18.92 -30.80
C VAL A 177 48.38 18.45 -31.57
N LYS A 178 48.18 17.88 -32.75
CA LYS A 178 49.27 17.51 -33.66
C LYS A 178 49.22 18.40 -34.89
N VAL A 179 50.39 18.93 -35.23
CA VAL A 179 50.63 19.70 -36.45
C VAL A 179 51.48 18.89 -37.42
N SER A 180 51.01 18.70 -38.66
CA SER A 180 51.74 18.03 -39.72
C SER A 180 51.56 18.80 -41.00
N GLY A 181 52.62 19.53 -41.36
CA GLY A 181 52.59 20.49 -42.48
C GLY A 181 51.55 21.61 -42.23
N SER A 182 50.63 21.75 -43.14
CA SER A 182 49.52 22.73 -43.04
C SER A 182 48.25 22.16 -42.37
N THR A 183 48.33 20.91 -41.80
CA THR A 183 47.17 20.25 -41.18
C THR A 183 47.31 20.22 -39.64
N ILE A 184 46.24 20.65 -38.93
CA ILE A 184 46.13 20.58 -37.48
C ILE A 184 45.09 19.53 -37.14
N LYS A 185 45.42 18.54 -36.33
CA LYS A 185 44.51 17.53 -35.74
C LYS A 185 44.38 17.78 -34.27
N VAL A 186 43.16 17.97 -33.81
CA VAL A 186 42.79 18.13 -32.41
C VAL A 186 42.05 16.86 -31.98
N THR A 187 42.45 16.30 -30.82
CA THR A 187 41.82 15.09 -30.26
C THR A 187 41.48 15.37 -28.81
#